data_33e43ca5e0358c6b101fdc2e43f3ce45
#
_entry.id   33e43ca5e0358c6b101fdc2e43f3ce45
#
_cell.length_a   1.000
_cell.length_b   1.000
_cell.length_c   1.000
_cell.angle_alpha   90.00
_cell.angle_beta   90.00
_cell.angle_gamma   90.00
#
_symmetry.space_group_name_H-M   'P 1'
#
loop_
_entity.id
_entity.type
_entity.pdbx_description
1 polymer ?
#
loop_
_entity_poly.entity_id
_entity_poly.type
_entity_poly.pdbx_seq_one_letter_code
_entity_poly.pdbx_strand_id
1 'polypeptide(L)'
;MKKGIITMSVLAIIACTITAYCWAAGNETVSESTNVAQSLSGQQVKSTSQSAKGKSLVVYFSVPETDGVDASSGASRLVSNGKVMGNTQYIASVISEATGSDLFEIKTVHTYPGSHKALIDAAKVEIDNNARPKLATHIKNLNDYDVVFVGFPNWWYDMPMPLYSFFDEYDFGSKTLIPFCTHGGSRFSDAIK
;
A
#
# COMPACT_ATOMS: atom_id res chain seq x y z
N MET A 1 22.66 -28.34 -33.63
CA MET A 1 21.99 -29.53 -33.03
C MET A 1 22.46 -29.71 -31.61
N LYS A 2 21.52 -29.79 -30.74
CA LYS A 2 21.37 -30.14 -29.31
C LYS A 2 20.99 -28.96 -28.44
N LYS A 3 19.68 -28.67 -28.46
CA LYS A 3 18.91 -28.11 -27.36
C LYS A 3 18.37 -29.29 -26.53
N GLY A 4 18.40 -29.15 -25.25
CA GLY A 4 17.60 -30.05 -24.40
C GLY A 4 18.17 -30.21 -23.02
N ILE A 5 17.32 -29.85 -22.03
CA ILE A 5 17.27 -30.39 -20.68
C ILE A 5 18.15 -29.66 -19.66
N ILE A 6 17.60 -28.60 -19.05
CA ILE A 6 17.74 -28.31 -17.61
C ILE A 6 16.43 -27.64 -17.16
N THR A 7 15.41 -28.40 -16.89
CA THR A 7 14.21 -27.96 -16.15
C THR A 7 13.61 -29.18 -15.47
N MET A 8 14.22 -29.64 -14.39
CA MET A 8 13.58 -30.53 -13.38
C MET A 8 14.57 -30.87 -12.27
N SER A 9 14.89 -29.92 -11.41
CA SER A 9 15.63 -30.24 -10.16
C SER A 9 15.40 -29.29 -9.00
N VAL A 10 14.51 -28.30 -9.08
CA VAL A 10 14.32 -27.35 -7.97
C VAL A 10 13.04 -27.63 -7.16
N LEU A 11 12.08 -28.40 -7.68
CA LEU A 11 10.86 -28.71 -6.93
C LEU A 11 10.95 -29.95 -6.00
N ALA A 12 12.01 -30.75 -6.08
CA ALA A 12 12.13 -31.96 -5.27
C ALA A 12 12.84 -31.74 -3.91
N ILE A 13 13.49 -30.59 -3.70
CA ILE A 13 14.27 -30.35 -2.46
C ILE A 13 13.43 -29.65 -1.37
N ILE A 14 12.33 -29.00 -1.72
CA ILE A 14 11.46 -28.32 -0.74
C ILE A 14 10.48 -29.28 -0.04
N ALA A 15 10.16 -30.41 -0.66
CA ALA A 15 9.25 -31.40 -0.07
C ALA A 15 9.89 -32.30 1.01
N CYS A 16 11.23 -32.42 1.04
CA CYS A 16 11.91 -33.31 1.97
C CYS A 16 12.30 -32.69 3.33
N THR A 17 12.23 -31.36 3.47
CA THR A 17 12.61 -30.70 4.73
C THR A 17 11.46 -30.49 5.71
N ILE A 18 10.21 -30.60 5.25
CA ILE A 18 9.02 -30.43 6.12
C ILE A 18 8.64 -31.72 6.82
N THR A 19 8.99 -32.89 6.28
CA THR A 19 8.67 -34.18 6.89
C THR A 19 9.64 -34.63 8.00
N ALA A 20 10.84 -34.04 8.09
CA ALA A 20 11.81 -34.39 9.14
C ALA A 20 11.57 -33.64 10.47
N TYR A 21 10.79 -32.56 10.49
CA TYR A 21 10.52 -31.81 11.72
C TYR A 21 9.32 -32.33 12.53
N CYS A 22 8.45 -33.12 11.92
CA CYS A 22 7.28 -33.70 12.61
C CYS A 22 7.54 -35.03 13.33
N TRP A 23 8.75 -35.62 13.22
CA TRP A 23 9.02 -36.94 13.81
C TRP A 23 9.83 -36.90 15.11
N ALA A 24 10.30 -35.75 15.57
CA ALA A 24 11.11 -35.61 16.78
C ALA A 24 10.35 -35.09 18.01
N ALA A 25 9.03 -34.89 17.93
CA ALA A 25 8.20 -34.34 19.03
C ALA A 25 7.01 -35.23 19.38
N GLY A 26 7.18 -36.53 19.41
CA GLY A 26 6.08 -37.44 19.70
C GLY A 26 6.47 -38.60 20.59
N ASN A 27 6.70 -38.36 21.88
CA ASN A 27 6.47 -39.33 22.91
C ASN A 27 6.46 -38.66 24.29
N GLU A 28 5.39 -38.02 24.65
CA GLU A 28 4.96 -37.87 26.03
C GLU A 28 3.45 -38.05 26.13
N THR A 29 3.08 -39.07 26.90
CA THR A 29 1.71 -39.45 27.25
C THR A 29 1.03 -38.34 28.02
N VAL A 30 -0.03 -37.77 27.50
CA VAL A 30 -1.01 -37.01 28.28
C VAL A 30 -2.38 -37.64 28.07
N SER A 31 -2.79 -38.40 29.08
CA SER A 31 -4.19 -38.73 29.31
C SER A 31 -4.88 -37.50 29.90
N GLU A 32 -6.16 -37.33 29.54
CA GLU A 32 -7.11 -36.36 30.13
C GLU A 32 -7.15 -34.94 29.53
N SER A 33 -8.02 -34.82 28.55
CA SER A 33 -9.04 -33.75 28.44
C SER A 33 -9.83 -33.84 27.14
N THR A 34 -10.69 -34.84 27.03
CA THR A 34 -11.63 -35.03 25.89
C THR A 34 -12.96 -34.25 26.05
N ASN A 35 -13.02 -33.14 26.80
CA ASN A 35 -14.30 -32.47 27.03
C ASN A 35 -14.35 -30.97 26.70
N VAL A 36 -13.36 -30.39 26.01
CA VAL A 36 -13.39 -28.96 25.61
C VAL A 36 -13.54 -28.76 24.10
N ALA A 37 -13.37 -29.81 23.31
CA ALA A 37 -13.41 -29.69 21.84
C ALA A 37 -14.82 -29.70 21.22
N GLN A 38 -15.87 -29.92 21.99
CA GLN A 38 -17.23 -30.04 21.47
C GLN A 38 -18.13 -28.80 21.62
N SER A 39 -17.66 -27.71 22.23
CA SER A 39 -18.47 -26.49 22.38
C SER A 39 -18.13 -25.35 21.40
N LEU A 40 -17.14 -25.52 20.50
CA LEU A 40 -16.74 -24.49 19.54
C LEU A 40 -17.16 -24.74 18.08
N SER A 41 -17.95 -25.77 17.81
CA SER A 41 -18.38 -26.13 16.46
C SER A 41 -19.71 -25.46 16.01
N GLY A 42 -20.17 -24.44 16.71
CA GLY A 42 -21.49 -23.81 16.45
C GLY A 42 -21.50 -22.33 16.13
N GLN A 43 -20.37 -21.64 16.17
CA GLN A 43 -20.32 -20.25 15.71
C GLN A 43 -19.66 -20.19 14.32
N GLN A 44 -20.47 -20.44 13.32
CA GLN A 44 -20.23 -19.96 11.98
C GLN A 44 -20.15 -18.41 12.12
N VAL A 45 -18.92 -17.87 12.12
CA VAL A 45 -18.71 -16.44 11.90
C VAL A 45 -19.27 -16.19 10.50
N LYS A 46 -20.51 -15.74 10.48
CA LYS A 46 -21.11 -15.16 9.31
C LYS A 46 -20.25 -13.94 9.01
N SER A 47 -19.25 -14.08 8.15
CA SER A 47 -18.64 -12.95 7.50
C SER A 47 -19.76 -12.27 6.73
N THR A 48 -20.41 -11.32 7.37
CA THR A 48 -21.19 -10.33 6.68
C THR A 48 -20.18 -9.49 5.91
N SER A 49 -19.78 -9.98 4.75
CA SER A 49 -19.37 -9.11 3.68
C SER A 49 -20.62 -8.30 3.30
N GLN A 50 -20.93 -7.29 4.11
CA GLN A 50 -21.69 -6.17 3.58
C GLN A 50 -20.78 -5.58 2.52
N SER A 51 -20.95 -6.04 1.29
CA SER A 51 -20.56 -5.32 0.10
C SER A 51 -21.12 -3.91 0.30
N ALA A 52 -20.24 -2.98 0.66
CA ALA A 52 -20.57 -1.56 0.62
C ALA A 52 -21.10 -1.32 -0.80
N LYS A 53 -22.36 -0.94 -0.93
CA LYS A 53 -23.10 -0.85 -2.19
C LYS A 53 -22.69 0.39 -2.98
N GLY A 54 -21.49 0.93 -2.75
CA GLY A 54 -20.95 2.12 -3.33
C GLY A 54 -19.67 1.84 -4.12
N LYS A 55 -19.50 2.60 -5.19
CA LYS A 55 -18.26 2.59 -5.98
C LYS A 55 -17.12 3.17 -5.14
N SER A 56 -15.94 2.58 -5.22
CA SER A 56 -14.77 3.04 -4.48
C SER A 56 -13.66 3.53 -5.41
N LEU A 57 -12.87 4.48 -4.94
CA LEU A 57 -11.76 5.10 -5.65
C LEU A 57 -10.50 5.05 -4.78
N VAL A 58 -9.38 4.68 -5.37
CA VAL A 58 -8.06 4.82 -4.74
C VAL A 58 -7.37 6.01 -5.37
N VAL A 59 -7.23 7.08 -4.60
CA VAL A 59 -6.46 8.27 -4.97
C VAL A 59 -5.09 8.17 -4.33
N TYR A 60 -4.04 8.48 -5.06
CA TYR A 60 -2.70 8.49 -4.49
C TYR A 60 -1.79 9.55 -5.11
N PHE A 61 -0.83 10.01 -4.32
CA PHE A 61 0.32 10.77 -4.77
C PHE A 61 1.60 9.96 -4.53
N SER A 62 2.48 9.92 -5.49
CA SER A 62 3.75 9.19 -5.38
C SER A 62 4.79 9.77 -6.32
N VAL A 63 6.03 9.92 -5.83
CA VAL A 63 7.18 10.32 -6.64
C VAL A 63 8.27 9.26 -6.45
N PRO A 64 8.45 8.34 -7.41
CA PRO A 64 9.53 7.35 -7.33
C PRO A 64 10.89 8.03 -7.50
N GLU A 65 11.81 7.75 -6.59
CA GLU A 65 13.19 8.21 -6.73
C GLU A 65 13.90 7.46 -7.85
N THR A 66 14.76 8.13 -8.58
CA THR A 66 15.46 7.56 -9.76
C THR A 66 16.94 7.35 -9.54
N ASP A 67 17.53 7.95 -8.51
CA ASP A 67 18.97 7.89 -8.23
C ASP A 67 19.42 6.59 -7.53
N GLY A 68 18.49 5.69 -7.23
CA GLY A 68 18.79 4.41 -6.59
C GLY A 68 19.13 4.51 -5.11
N VAL A 69 19.11 5.68 -4.53
CA VAL A 69 19.28 5.86 -3.10
C VAL A 69 18.00 5.40 -2.41
N ASP A 70 18.09 4.26 -1.74
CA ASP A 70 17.11 3.87 -0.75
C ASP A 70 17.48 4.57 0.54
N ALA A 71 16.94 5.75 0.73
CA ALA A 71 17.15 6.47 1.97
C ALA A 71 16.63 5.62 3.14
N SER A 72 17.17 5.84 4.32
CA SER A 72 16.69 5.21 5.56
C SER A 72 15.20 5.42 5.82
N SER A 73 14.60 6.37 5.15
CA SER A 73 13.15 6.56 5.09
C SER A 73 12.46 5.74 4.01
N GLY A 74 13.19 5.13 3.09
CA GLY A 74 12.77 4.13 2.08
C GLY A 74 11.45 4.37 1.38
N ALA A 75 10.96 5.60 1.43
CA ALA A 75 9.55 5.84 1.23
C ALA A 75 9.14 5.87 -0.24
N SER A 76 10.09 6.03 -1.15
CA SER A 76 9.71 6.47 -2.47
C SER A 76 9.95 5.48 -3.59
N ARG A 77 10.62 4.35 -3.34
CA ARG A 77 11.05 3.49 -4.44
C ARG A 77 10.96 2.00 -4.15
N LEU A 78 10.43 1.27 -5.11
CA LEU A 78 10.56 -0.18 -5.23
C LEU A 78 10.67 -0.58 -6.70
N VAL A 79 11.12 -1.81 -6.95
CA VAL A 79 11.13 -2.39 -8.30
C VAL A 79 10.17 -3.58 -8.31
N SER A 80 9.12 -3.50 -9.12
CA SER A 80 8.17 -4.58 -9.34
C SER A 80 8.09 -4.91 -10.81
N ASN A 81 8.26 -6.17 -11.17
CA ASN A 81 8.23 -6.65 -12.56
C ASN A 81 9.14 -5.84 -13.51
N GLY A 82 10.33 -5.45 -13.03
CA GLY A 82 11.30 -4.65 -13.79
C GLY A 82 10.97 -3.17 -13.94
N LYS A 83 9.88 -2.68 -13.32
CA LYS A 83 9.51 -1.27 -13.33
C LYS A 83 9.81 -0.63 -11.99
N VAL A 84 10.42 0.54 -12.04
CA VAL A 84 10.57 1.42 -10.87
C VAL A 84 9.23 2.09 -10.61
N MET A 85 8.75 1.99 -9.38
CA MET A 85 7.52 2.67 -8.94
C MET A 85 7.68 3.16 -7.51
N GLY A 86 6.88 4.12 -7.11
CA GLY A 86 6.87 4.60 -5.75
C GLY A 86 6.16 3.60 -4.82
N ASN A 87 6.57 3.56 -3.56
CA ASN A 87 5.96 2.67 -2.57
C ASN A 87 4.46 2.94 -2.42
N THR A 88 4.05 4.21 -2.37
CA THR A 88 2.62 4.58 -2.30
C THR A 88 1.86 4.12 -3.54
N GLN A 89 2.43 4.27 -4.73
CA GLN A 89 1.85 3.79 -5.98
C GLN A 89 1.63 2.27 -5.95
N TYR A 90 2.60 1.51 -5.45
CA TYR A 90 2.49 0.07 -5.33
C TYR A 90 1.33 -0.34 -4.40
N ILE A 91 1.27 0.26 -3.20
CA ILE A 91 0.18 -0.03 -2.25
C ILE A 91 -1.18 0.38 -2.81
N ALA A 92 -1.26 1.53 -3.51
CA ALA A 92 -2.48 1.95 -4.20
C ALA A 92 -2.97 0.91 -5.22
N SER A 93 -2.06 0.34 -6.00
CA SER A 93 -2.39 -0.73 -6.95
C SER A 93 -2.90 -1.99 -6.24
N VAL A 94 -2.26 -2.40 -5.14
CA VAL A 94 -2.69 -3.56 -4.34
C VAL A 94 -4.09 -3.34 -3.75
N ILE A 95 -4.38 -2.15 -3.22
CA ILE A 95 -5.71 -1.82 -2.70
C ILE A 95 -6.74 -1.85 -3.83
N SER A 96 -6.44 -1.22 -4.97
CA SER A 96 -7.31 -1.20 -6.15
C SER A 96 -7.65 -2.63 -6.63
N GLU A 97 -6.66 -3.50 -6.77
CA GLU A 97 -6.85 -4.90 -7.15
C GLU A 97 -7.69 -5.67 -6.13
N ALA A 98 -7.40 -5.50 -4.83
CA ALA A 98 -8.09 -6.23 -3.77
C ALA A 98 -9.55 -5.81 -3.57
N THR A 99 -9.89 -4.55 -3.88
CA THR A 99 -11.22 -3.97 -3.65
C THR A 99 -12.05 -3.79 -4.92
N GLY A 100 -11.43 -3.91 -6.09
CA GLY A 100 -12.05 -3.57 -7.38
C GLY A 100 -12.27 -2.06 -7.56
N SER A 101 -11.54 -1.23 -6.80
CA SER A 101 -11.65 0.24 -6.86
C SER A 101 -11.00 0.81 -8.11
N ASP A 102 -11.56 1.88 -8.62
CA ASP A 102 -10.88 2.69 -9.65
C ASP A 102 -9.60 3.31 -9.06
N LEU A 103 -8.60 3.56 -9.90
CA LEU A 103 -7.30 4.10 -9.49
C LEU A 103 -7.09 5.49 -10.09
N PHE A 104 -6.68 6.46 -9.26
CA PHE A 104 -6.41 7.83 -9.68
C PHE A 104 -5.08 8.33 -9.09
N GLU A 105 -4.18 8.77 -9.96
CA GLU A 105 -2.90 9.36 -9.58
C GLU A 105 -2.99 10.89 -9.56
N ILE A 106 -2.67 11.49 -8.43
CA ILE A 106 -2.49 12.94 -8.31
C ILE A 106 -1.15 13.28 -8.97
N LYS A 107 -1.19 14.11 -10.02
CA LYS A 107 -0.01 14.67 -10.68
C LYS A 107 -0.02 16.18 -10.60
N THR A 108 1.15 16.76 -10.44
CA THR A 108 1.36 18.20 -10.47
C THR A 108 1.80 18.67 -11.86
N VAL A 109 1.54 19.93 -12.17
CA VAL A 109 1.99 20.55 -13.43
C VAL A 109 3.52 20.64 -13.46
N HIS A 110 4.15 20.96 -12.34
CA HIS A 110 5.60 20.88 -12.22
C HIS A 110 6.03 19.44 -11.91
N THR A 111 7.22 19.08 -12.35
CA THR A 111 7.81 17.77 -12.07
C THR A 111 8.72 17.87 -10.86
N TYR A 112 8.55 16.95 -9.92
CA TYR A 112 9.47 16.82 -8.78
C TYR A 112 10.82 16.26 -9.21
N PRO A 113 11.91 16.64 -8.51
CA PRO A 113 13.21 16.04 -8.75
C PRO A 113 13.20 14.53 -8.50
N GLY A 114 13.96 13.79 -9.34
CA GLY A 114 14.07 12.33 -9.17
C GLY A 114 15.09 11.90 -8.13
N SER A 115 16.04 12.77 -7.72
CA SER A 115 17.02 12.41 -6.69
C SER A 115 16.47 12.69 -5.30
N HIS A 116 16.79 11.80 -4.35
CA HIS A 116 16.31 11.88 -2.99
C HIS A 116 16.54 13.26 -2.36
N LYS A 117 17.81 13.73 -2.38
CA LYS A 117 18.16 15.02 -1.74
C LYS A 117 17.37 16.19 -2.33
N ALA A 118 17.32 16.30 -3.65
CA ALA A 118 16.61 17.40 -4.29
C ALA A 118 15.08 17.32 -4.06
N LEU A 119 14.54 16.11 -3.98
CA LEU A 119 13.11 15.89 -3.68
C LEU A 119 12.75 16.36 -2.27
N ILE A 120 13.54 15.96 -1.25
CA ILE A 120 13.27 16.38 0.13
C ILE A 120 13.46 17.88 0.34
N ASP A 121 14.43 18.50 -0.35
CA ASP A 121 14.65 19.95 -0.30
C ASP A 121 13.45 20.69 -0.93
N ALA A 122 12.97 20.25 -2.09
CA ALA A 122 11.79 20.82 -2.75
C ALA A 122 10.53 20.68 -1.88
N ALA A 123 10.30 19.50 -1.31
CA ALA A 123 9.19 19.25 -0.39
C ALA A 123 9.24 20.16 0.83
N LYS A 124 10.45 20.40 1.39
CA LYS A 124 10.62 21.30 2.54
C LYS A 124 10.23 22.74 2.20
N VAL A 125 10.65 23.22 1.04
CA VAL A 125 10.30 24.57 0.56
C VAL A 125 8.78 24.71 0.38
N GLU A 126 8.11 23.71 -0.16
CA GLU A 126 6.65 23.73 -0.32
C GLU A 126 5.93 23.79 1.03
N ILE A 127 6.34 22.98 2.01
CA ILE A 127 5.75 22.94 3.35
C ILE A 127 5.96 24.30 4.04
N ASP A 128 7.19 24.83 4.04
CA ASP A 128 7.52 26.09 4.70
C ASP A 128 6.72 27.29 4.13
N ASN A 129 6.38 27.23 2.85
CA ASN A 129 5.58 28.26 2.18
C ASN A 129 4.08 27.95 2.19
N ASN A 130 3.62 26.87 2.81
CA ASN A 130 2.23 26.40 2.74
C ASN A 130 1.72 26.37 1.28
N ALA A 131 2.54 25.86 0.37
CA ALA A 131 2.29 25.91 -1.06
C ALA A 131 1.06 25.10 -1.46
N ARG A 132 0.45 25.48 -2.59
CA ARG A 132 -0.61 24.71 -3.24
C ARG A 132 -0.18 24.41 -4.69
N PRO A 133 0.63 23.36 -4.90
CA PRO A 133 1.08 22.97 -6.23
C PRO A 133 -0.09 22.75 -7.16
N LYS A 134 -0.04 23.34 -8.37
CA LYS A 134 -1.11 23.19 -9.36
C LYS A 134 -1.18 21.74 -9.82
N LEU A 135 -2.36 21.13 -9.75
CA LEU A 135 -2.62 19.77 -10.22
C LEU A 135 -2.73 19.72 -11.75
N ALA A 136 -2.24 18.63 -12.32
CA ALA A 136 -2.33 18.31 -13.74
C ALA A 136 -3.40 17.24 -14.04
N THR A 137 -3.82 16.50 -13.01
CA THR A 137 -4.85 15.46 -13.12
C THR A 137 -6.06 15.84 -12.29
N HIS A 138 -7.28 15.61 -12.84
CA HIS A 138 -8.53 15.98 -12.19
C HIS A 138 -9.54 14.84 -12.27
N ILE A 139 -10.25 14.58 -11.16
CA ILE A 139 -11.34 13.61 -11.12
C ILE A 139 -12.57 14.24 -11.77
N LYS A 140 -13.13 13.58 -12.78
CA LYS A 140 -14.30 14.11 -13.50
C LYS A 140 -15.60 13.97 -12.70
N ASN A 141 -15.78 12.85 -12.04
CA ASN A 141 -17.05 12.48 -11.39
C ASN A 141 -16.79 11.93 -9.98
N LEU A 142 -16.30 12.76 -9.06
CA LEU A 142 -16.08 12.34 -7.67
C LEU A 142 -17.38 11.84 -7.01
N ASN A 143 -18.53 12.36 -7.44
CA ASN A 143 -19.83 11.98 -6.89
C ASN A 143 -20.24 10.53 -7.15
N ASP A 144 -19.58 9.84 -8.10
CA ASP A 144 -19.83 8.43 -8.37
C ASP A 144 -19.28 7.50 -7.29
N TYR A 145 -18.50 8.01 -6.34
CA TYR A 145 -17.80 7.24 -5.33
C TYR A 145 -18.32 7.55 -3.92
N ASP A 146 -18.54 6.51 -3.13
CA ASP A 146 -18.94 6.61 -1.72
C ASP A 146 -17.74 6.43 -0.78
N VAL A 147 -16.73 5.67 -1.22
CA VAL A 147 -15.50 5.39 -0.47
C VAL A 147 -14.30 5.85 -1.27
N VAL A 148 -13.44 6.64 -0.66
CA VAL A 148 -12.19 7.13 -1.28
C VAL A 148 -11.02 6.77 -0.37
N PHE A 149 -10.16 5.88 -0.88
CA PHE A 149 -8.86 5.65 -0.27
C PHE A 149 -7.93 6.78 -0.70
N VAL A 150 -7.17 7.35 0.24
CA VAL A 150 -6.26 8.46 -0.05
C VAL A 150 -4.85 8.10 0.41
N GLY A 151 -3.95 7.92 -0.56
CA GLY A 151 -2.58 7.45 -0.34
C GLY A 151 -1.52 8.52 -0.57
N PHE A 152 -0.55 8.58 0.34
CA PHE A 152 0.57 9.51 0.24
C PHE A 152 1.82 9.00 0.97
N PRO A 153 3.03 9.43 0.55
CA PRO A 153 4.22 9.27 1.35
C PRO A 153 4.22 10.33 2.46
N ASN A 154 4.72 9.99 3.64
CA ASN A 154 4.93 11.00 4.68
C ASN A 154 6.16 11.84 4.32
N TRP A 155 5.97 13.12 4.08
CA TRP A 155 7.02 14.09 3.81
C TRP A 155 7.11 15.11 4.94
N TRP A 156 8.26 15.15 5.63
CA TRP A 156 8.46 16.08 6.72
C TRP A 156 7.38 16.04 7.82
N TYR A 157 6.95 14.83 8.19
CA TYR A 157 5.93 14.54 9.19
C TYR A 157 4.50 14.96 8.80
N ASP A 158 4.24 15.18 7.52
CA ASP A 158 2.93 15.59 7.03
C ASP A 158 2.61 14.98 5.65
N MET A 159 1.44 15.30 5.11
CA MET A 159 1.10 15.05 3.72
C MET A 159 1.93 15.94 2.79
N PRO A 160 2.33 15.46 1.61
CA PRO A 160 2.86 16.32 0.55
C PRO A 160 1.87 17.41 0.14
N MET A 161 2.36 18.59 -0.18
CA MET A 161 1.51 19.75 -0.50
C MET A 161 0.54 19.53 -1.68
N PRO A 162 0.80 18.65 -2.67
CA PRO A 162 -0.21 18.27 -3.67
C PRO A 162 -1.49 17.66 -3.09
N LEU A 163 -1.44 17.01 -1.92
CA LEU A 163 -2.64 16.51 -1.24
C LEU A 163 -3.50 17.66 -0.72
N TYR A 164 -2.88 18.72 -0.19
CA TYR A 164 -3.59 19.91 0.23
C TYR A 164 -4.27 20.59 -0.96
N SER A 165 -3.58 20.72 -2.11
CA SER A 165 -4.18 21.19 -3.34
C SER A 165 -5.38 20.34 -3.77
N PHE A 166 -5.25 19.01 -3.63
CA PHE A 166 -6.30 18.07 -3.95
C PHE A 166 -7.51 18.22 -3.02
N PHE A 167 -7.30 18.36 -1.71
CA PHE A 167 -8.39 18.57 -0.77
C PHE A 167 -9.04 19.95 -0.90
N ASP A 168 -8.28 20.97 -1.34
CA ASP A 168 -8.84 22.29 -1.63
C ASP A 168 -9.72 22.29 -2.91
N GLU A 169 -9.50 21.34 -3.84
CA GLU A 169 -10.22 21.27 -5.12
C GLU A 169 -11.55 20.53 -5.04
N TYR A 170 -11.67 19.55 -4.12
CA TYR A 170 -12.82 18.64 -4.07
C TYR A 170 -13.58 18.71 -2.74
N ASP A 171 -14.91 18.65 -2.83
CA ASP A 171 -15.78 18.44 -1.68
C ASP A 171 -16.04 16.94 -1.52
N PHE A 172 -15.60 16.39 -0.41
CA PHE A 172 -15.80 14.97 -0.07
C PHE A 172 -17.11 14.71 0.68
N GLY A 173 -17.78 15.75 1.19
CA GLY A 173 -19.12 15.69 1.77
C GLY A 173 -19.35 14.48 2.69
N SER A 174 -20.30 13.62 2.29
CA SER A 174 -20.68 12.40 3.04
C SER A 174 -19.84 11.17 2.71
N LYS A 175 -18.75 11.31 1.94
CA LYS A 175 -17.91 10.17 1.53
C LYS A 175 -17.09 9.64 2.69
N THR A 176 -16.85 8.33 2.70
CA THR A 176 -15.92 7.71 3.62
C THR A 176 -14.50 7.86 3.09
N LEU A 177 -13.65 8.59 3.81
CA LEU A 177 -12.23 8.70 3.50
C LEU A 177 -11.44 7.68 4.30
N ILE A 178 -10.58 6.91 3.61
CA ILE A 178 -9.70 5.91 4.21
C ILE A 178 -8.26 6.27 3.86
N PRO A 179 -7.51 6.94 4.75
CA PRO A 179 -6.13 7.29 4.48
C PRO A 179 -5.20 6.08 4.58
N PHE A 180 -4.18 6.04 3.73
CA PHE A 180 -3.03 5.16 3.86
C PHE A 180 -1.74 5.92 3.58
N CYS A 181 -0.69 5.59 4.31
CA CYS A 181 0.56 6.32 4.26
C CYS A 181 1.76 5.39 4.18
N THR A 182 2.70 5.70 3.29
CA THR A 182 4.02 5.06 3.27
C THR A 182 5.02 5.95 4.00
N HIS A 183 5.84 5.36 4.87
CA HIS A 183 6.74 6.11 5.75
C HIS A 183 7.93 5.28 6.20
N GLY A 184 9.00 5.92 6.61
CA GLY A 184 10.19 5.29 7.18
C GLY A 184 10.17 5.14 8.71
N GLY A 185 9.00 5.16 9.35
CA GLY A 185 8.85 5.08 10.81
C GLY A 185 7.96 6.15 11.44
N SER A 186 7.72 7.27 10.74
CA SER A 186 6.95 8.43 11.23
C SER A 186 5.43 8.21 11.30
N ARG A 187 4.92 7.14 10.68
CA ARG A 187 3.47 6.87 10.59
C ARG A 187 2.75 8.04 9.89
N PHE A 188 1.52 8.35 10.31
CA PHE A 188 0.78 9.50 9.77
C PHE A 188 1.27 10.85 10.31
N SER A 189 1.90 10.88 11.49
CA SER A 189 2.35 12.11 12.17
C SER A 189 1.25 13.18 12.24
N ASP A 190 1.43 14.31 11.57
CA ASP A 190 0.49 15.43 11.60
C ASP A 190 -0.60 15.36 10.52
N ALA A 191 -0.44 14.47 9.55
CA ALA A 191 -1.28 14.39 8.35
C ALA A 191 -2.78 14.09 8.59
N ILE A 192 -3.17 13.60 9.76
CA ILE A 192 -4.57 13.24 10.09
C ILE A 192 -5.05 13.86 11.40
N LYS A 193 -4.50 15.01 11.76
CA LYS A 193 -4.93 15.78 12.93
C LYS A 193 -6.12 16.69 12.64
#